data_6c48bac14e01bfee085a5d490b42872d
#
_entry.id   6c48bac14e01bfee085a5d490b42872d
#
_cell.length_a   1.000
_cell.length_b   1.000
_cell.length_c   1.000
_cell.angle_alpha   90.00
_cell.angle_beta   90.00
_cell.angle_gamma   90.00
#
_symmetry.space_group_name_H-M   'P 1'
#
loop_
_entity.id
_entity.type
_entity.pdbx_description
1 polymer ?
#
loop_
_entity_poly.entity_id
_entity_poly.type
_entity_poly.pdbx_seq_one_letter_code
_entity_poly.pdbx_strand_id
1 'polypeptide(L)'
;MWAYESVFYQIYPLGFCGAPFENDGVEVNRIQKVIDWIPHIKKLGANAIYFSPVFESDTHGYNTRDYTKIDKRLGTNADFAKVCDALHKEGIRVVLDGVFNHVGRGFWAFQDVLQNRENSRYKDWFARIDFGGNSNYNDGLWYEGWEGNYDLVKLNLRNEEVVQHIFSAIKGWIEEF
;
A
#
# COMPACT_ATOMS: atom_id res chain seq x y z
N MET A 1 2.10 26.36 -6.09
CA MET A 1 2.37 24.88 -5.98
C MET A 1 1.36 24.19 -6.87
N TRP A 2 1.78 23.33 -7.79
CA TRP A 2 0.94 22.72 -8.82
C TRP A 2 -0.37 22.10 -8.28
N ALA A 3 -0.34 21.51 -7.10
CA ALA A 3 -1.51 20.86 -6.51
C ALA A 3 -2.67 21.83 -6.22
N TYR A 4 -2.41 23.10 -5.95
CA TYR A 4 -3.46 24.10 -5.72
C TYR A 4 -4.18 24.53 -7.00
N GLU A 5 -3.58 24.24 -8.16
CA GLU A 5 -4.11 24.55 -9.48
C GLU A 5 -4.66 23.29 -10.18
N SER A 6 -4.77 22.18 -9.42
CA SER A 6 -5.17 20.89 -9.98
C SER A 6 -6.58 20.51 -9.56
N VAL A 7 -7.27 19.87 -10.50
CA VAL A 7 -8.50 19.11 -10.23
C VAL A 7 -8.12 17.64 -10.11
N PHE A 8 -8.36 17.06 -8.94
CA PHE A 8 -8.03 15.67 -8.65
C PHE A 8 -9.21 14.74 -8.97
N TYR A 9 -8.90 13.62 -9.60
CA TYR A 9 -9.79 12.47 -9.72
C TYR A 9 -9.26 11.33 -8.84
N GLN A 10 -10.09 10.77 -7.97
CA GLN A 10 -9.69 9.67 -7.10
C GLN A 10 -10.20 8.35 -7.64
N ILE A 11 -9.34 7.33 -7.59
CA ILE A 11 -9.71 5.93 -7.83
C ILE A 11 -9.31 5.08 -6.63
N TYR A 12 -10.25 4.26 -6.11
CA TYR A 12 -9.95 3.11 -5.28
C TYR A 12 -9.75 1.90 -6.19
N PRO A 13 -8.50 1.51 -6.49
CA PRO A 13 -8.21 0.62 -7.62
C PRO A 13 -8.74 -0.79 -7.44
N LEU A 14 -8.67 -1.39 -6.24
CA LEU A 14 -9.18 -2.74 -6.00
C LEU A 14 -10.69 -2.82 -6.30
N GLY A 15 -11.47 -1.86 -5.81
CA GLY A 15 -12.91 -1.80 -6.09
C GLY A 15 -13.22 -1.45 -7.53
N PHE A 16 -12.58 -0.40 -8.07
CA PHE A 16 -12.79 0.05 -9.45
C PHE A 16 -12.47 -1.02 -10.48
N CYS A 17 -11.40 -1.78 -10.27
CA CYS A 17 -10.97 -2.83 -11.18
C CYS A 17 -11.69 -4.17 -10.96
N GLY A 18 -12.54 -4.29 -9.94
CA GLY A 18 -13.28 -5.52 -9.64
C GLY A 18 -12.38 -6.64 -9.10
N ALA A 19 -11.37 -6.28 -8.32
CA ALA A 19 -10.51 -7.23 -7.64
C ALA A 19 -11.26 -7.94 -6.50
N PRO A 20 -10.93 -9.20 -6.16
CA PRO A 20 -11.49 -9.86 -4.98
C PRO A 20 -11.09 -9.11 -3.71
N PHE A 21 -11.94 -9.15 -2.69
CA PHE A 21 -11.68 -8.47 -1.41
C PHE A 21 -10.46 -9.07 -0.70
N GLU A 22 -10.45 -10.39 -0.53
CA GLU A 22 -9.31 -11.12 0.02
C GLU A 22 -8.22 -11.26 -1.04
N ASN A 23 -6.96 -11.10 -0.63
CA ASN A 23 -5.84 -11.34 -1.51
C ASN A 23 -5.65 -12.85 -1.72
N ASP A 24 -6.10 -13.34 -2.85
CA ASP A 24 -6.02 -14.74 -3.25
C ASP A 24 -4.63 -15.14 -3.81
N GLY A 25 -3.70 -14.19 -3.91
CA GLY A 25 -2.36 -14.38 -4.45
C GLY A 25 -2.31 -14.59 -5.96
N VAL A 26 -3.45 -14.49 -6.66
CA VAL A 26 -3.53 -14.67 -8.11
C VAL A 26 -3.22 -13.35 -8.82
N GLU A 27 -2.21 -13.39 -9.69
CA GLU A 27 -1.80 -12.24 -10.50
C GLU A 27 -2.72 -12.08 -11.70
N VAL A 28 -3.44 -10.96 -11.76
CA VAL A 28 -4.31 -10.62 -12.90
C VAL A 28 -4.19 -9.14 -13.21
N ASN A 29 -3.83 -8.80 -14.42
CA ASN A 29 -3.71 -7.42 -14.89
C ASN A 29 -5.08 -6.73 -15.01
N ARG A 30 -5.64 -6.31 -13.86
CA ARG A 30 -6.90 -5.56 -13.80
C ARG A 30 -6.69 -4.05 -13.88
N ILE A 31 -5.50 -3.56 -13.50
CA ILE A 31 -5.22 -2.12 -13.40
C ILE A 31 -5.29 -1.41 -14.76
N GLN A 32 -5.13 -2.15 -15.85
CA GLN A 32 -5.25 -1.61 -17.21
C GLN A 32 -6.61 -0.99 -17.51
N LYS A 33 -7.67 -1.37 -16.80
CA LYS A 33 -8.99 -0.74 -16.89
C LYS A 33 -8.93 0.79 -16.69
N VAL A 34 -7.95 1.29 -15.96
CA VAL A 34 -7.76 2.74 -15.74
C VAL A 34 -7.44 3.45 -17.05
N ILE A 35 -6.72 2.82 -17.98
CA ILE A 35 -6.37 3.39 -19.29
C ILE A 35 -7.64 3.73 -20.08
N ASP A 36 -8.60 2.83 -20.08
CA ASP A 36 -9.89 3.05 -20.79
C ASP A 36 -10.70 4.19 -20.15
N TRP A 37 -10.39 4.55 -18.91
CA TRP A 37 -11.07 5.61 -18.16
C TRP A 37 -10.46 7.00 -18.35
N ILE A 38 -9.25 7.10 -18.91
CA ILE A 38 -8.53 8.38 -19.13
C ILE A 38 -9.37 9.41 -19.91
N PRO A 39 -10.09 9.06 -21.00
CA PRO A 39 -10.93 10.02 -21.70
C PRO A 39 -12.03 10.64 -20.83
N HIS A 40 -12.59 9.86 -19.89
CA HIS A 40 -13.58 10.35 -18.94
C HIS A 40 -12.95 11.33 -17.94
N ILE A 41 -11.77 11.00 -17.38
CA ILE A 41 -11.03 11.87 -16.46
C ILE A 41 -10.73 13.23 -17.12
N LYS A 42 -10.26 13.20 -18.36
CA LYS A 42 -9.99 14.42 -19.14
C LYS A 42 -11.24 15.26 -19.41
N LYS A 43 -12.35 14.59 -19.74
CA LYS A 43 -13.64 15.29 -19.99
C LYS A 43 -14.13 16.05 -18.76
N LEU A 44 -13.79 15.59 -17.56
CA LEU A 44 -14.09 16.28 -16.30
C LEU A 44 -13.15 17.45 -16.01
N GLY A 45 -12.08 17.62 -16.80
CA GLY A 45 -11.06 18.65 -16.58
C GLY A 45 -10.07 18.30 -15.48
N ALA A 46 -10.03 17.05 -15.02
CA ALA A 46 -9.05 16.60 -14.03
C ALA A 46 -7.66 16.46 -14.67
N ASN A 47 -6.66 16.98 -13.99
CA ASN A 47 -5.25 16.97 -14.41
C ASN A 47 -4.31 16.29 -13.38
N ALA A 48 -4.90 15.68 -12.37
CA ALA A 48 -4.22 14.82 -11.42
C ALA A 48 -5.13 13.66 -11.02
N ILE A 49 -4.54 12.47 -10.84
CA ILE A 49 -5.22 11.31 -10.28
C ILE A 49 -4.61 10.96 -8.93
N TYR A 50 -5.46 10.69 -7.94
CA TYR A 50 -5.08 10.13 -6.67
C TYR A 50 -5.51 8.67 -6.62
N PHE A 51 -4.55 7.76 -6.54
CA PHE A 51 -4.84 6.36 -6.29
C PHE A 51 -4.86 6.08 -4.79
N SER A 52 -5.99 5.60 -4.26
CA SER A 52 -5.98 4.87 -3.00
C SER A 52 -5.01 3.68 -3.11
N PRO A 53 -4.59 3.03 -2.00
CA PRO A 53 -3.44 2.13 -2.03
C PRO A 53 -3.44 1.13 -3.19
N VAL A 54 -2.30 1.03 -3.87
CA VAL A 54 -2.06 0.12 -5.02
C VAL A 54 -1.13 -1.03 -4.68
N PHE A 55 -0.44 -0.95 -3.53
CA PHE A 55 0.59 -1.91 -3.15
C PHE A 55 0.02 -3.18 -2.55
N GLU A 56 0.81 -4.27 -2.60
CA GLU A 56 0.44 -5.59 -2.11
C GLU A 56 -0.12 -5.51 -0.69
N SER A 57 -1.35 -6.01 -0.49
CA SER A 57 -2.09 -5.88 0.76
C SER A 57 -2.86 -7.15 1.12
N ASP A 58 -3.33 -7.25 2.38
CA ASP A 58 -4.13 -8.39 2.82
C ASP A 58 -5.53 -8.37 2.21
N THR A 59 -6.21 -7.19 2.25
CA THR A 59 -7.60 -7.03 1.79
C THR A 59 -7.82 -5.70 1.07
N HIS A 60 -8.15 -4.64 1.81
CA HIS A 60 -8.65 -3.35 1.29
C HIS A 60 -7.56 -2.36 0.81
N GLY A 61 -6.30 -2.76 0.80
CA GLY A 61 -5.20 -1.90 0.37
C GLY A 61 -4.47 -1.18 1.52
N TYR A 62 -5.17 -0.83 2.61
CA TYR A 62 -4.55 -0.13 3.75
C TYR A 62 -3.81 -1.07 4.73
N ASN A 63 -3.92 -2.38 4.57
CA ASN A 63 -3.18 -3.40 5.31
C ASN A 63 -2.04 -3.96 4.43
N THR A 64 -1.04 -3.12 4.20
CA THR A 64 0.08 -3.35 3.29
C THR A 64 0.91 -4.57 3.70
N ARG A 65 1.24 -5.44 2.73
CA ARG A 65 2.20 -6.56 2.86
C ARG A 65 3.59 -6.20 2.35
N ASP A 66 3.65 -5.42 1.28
CA ASP A 66 4.91 -5.06 0.62
C ASP A 66 4.76 -3.72 -0.11
N TYR A 67 5.56 -2.73 0.28
CA TYR A 67 5.56 -1.40 -0.34
C TYR A 67 6.23 -1.35 -1.72
N THR A 68 6.94 -2.41 -2.12
CA THR A 68 7.72 -2.43 -3.36
C THR A 68 7.01 -3.12 -4.51
N LYS A 69 5.85 -3.73 -4.24
CA LYS A 69 5.10 -4.51 -5.23
C LYS A 69 3.69 -3.98 -5.37
N ILE A 70 3.25 -3.86 -6.59
CA ILE A 70 1.82 -3.67 -6.89
C ILE A 70 1.04 -4.91 -6.45
N ASP A 71 -0.16 -4.69 -5.93
CA ASP A 71 -1.05 -5.78 -5.49
C ASP A 71 -1.33 -6.72 -6.67
N LYS A 72 -1.07 -8.02 -6.48
CA LYS A 72 -1.23 -9.04 -7.53
C LYS A 72 -2.63 -9.06 -8.12
N ARG A 73 -3.64 -8.73 -7.31
CA ARG A 73 -5.02 -8.62 -7.78
C ARG A 73 -5.21 -7.49 -8.80
N LEU A 74 -4.26 -6.54 -8.90
CA LEU A 74 -4.24 -5.45 -9.87
C LEU A 74 -3.30 -5.73 -11.03
N GLY A 75 -2.24 -6.49 -10.83
CA GLY A 75 -1.23 -6.83 -11.83
C GLY A 75 0.20 -6.74 -11.30
N THR A 76 1.13 -6.45 -12.19
CA THR A 76 2.55 -6.29 -11.89
C THR A 76 2.94 -4.81 -11.78
N ASN A 77 4.15 -4.53 -11.26
CA ASN A 77 4.75 -3.20 -11.33
C ASN A 77 4.81 -2.68 -12.78
N ALA A 78 5.20 -3.55 -13.73
CA ALA A 78 5.26 -3.19 -15.14
C ALA A 78 3.88 -2.84 -15.73
N ASP A 79 2.81 -3.45 -15.26
CA ASP A 79 1.44 -3.11 -15.69
C ASP A 79 1.02 -1.75 -15.14
N PHE A 80 1.36 -1.46 -13.88
CA PHE A 80 1.06 -0.16 -13.29
C PHE A 80 1.91 0.97 -13.91
N ALA A 81 3.19 0.71 -14.21
CA ALA A 81 4.03 1.66 -14.94
C ALA A 81 3.42 2.06 -16.29
N LYS A 82 2.86 1.09 -17.05
CA LYS A 82 2.14 1.40 -18.30
C LYS A 82 0.92 2.32 -18.08
N VAL A 83 0.20 2.14 -16.96
CA VAL A 83 -0.92 3.03 -16.59
C VAL A 83 -0.41 4.43 -16.29
N CYS A 84 0.66 4.55 -15.51
CA CYS A 84 1.28 5.85 -15.20
C CYS A 84 1.78 6.55 -16.48
N ASP A 85 2.46 5.82 -17.37
CA ASP A 85 2.89 6.34 -18.67
C ASP A 85 1.72 6.87 -19.51
N ALA A 86 0.62 6.13 -19.54
CA ALA A 86 -0.58 6.55 -20.29
C ALA A 86 -1.20 7.82 -19.70
N LEU A 87 -1.26 7.93 -18.36
CA LEU A 87 -1.74 9.13 -17.67
C LEU A 87 -0.81 10.34 -17.92
N HIS A 88 0.49 10.13 -17.78
CA HIS A 88 1.49 11.18 -18.01
C HIS A 88 1.49 11.71 -19.45
N LYS A 89 1.32 10.83 -20.46
CA LYS A 89 1.16 11.24 -21.88
C LYS A 89 -0.04 12.16 -22.11
N GLU A 90 -1.07 12.00 -21.29
CA GLU A 90 -2.27 12.84 -21.36
C GLU A 90 -2.21 14.06 -20.42
N GLY A 91 -1.05 14.34 -19.82
CA GLY A 91 -0.81 15.47 -18.92
C GLY A 91 -1.44 15.32 -17.54
N ILE A 92 -1.80 14.09 -17.14
CA ILE A 92 -2.40 13.79 -15.84
C ILE A 92 -1.29 13.34 -14.88
N ARG A 93 -1.12 14.06 -13.78
CA ARG A 93 -0.17 13.68 -12.70
C ARG A 93 -0.71 12.54 -11.87
N VAL A 94 0.18 11.66 -11.44
CA VAL A 94 -0.16 10.53 -10.56
C VAL A 94 0.26 10.85 -9.12
N VAL A 95 -0.65 10.60 -8.18
CA VAL A 95 -0.41 10.68 -6.74
C VAL A 95 -0.78 9.33 -6.12
N LEU A 96 0.15 8.75 -5.37
CA LEU A 96 -0.03 7.45 -4.70
C LEU A 96 -0.29 7.63 -3.22
N ASP A 97 -1.19 6.81 -2.68
CA ASP A 97 -1.46 6.74 -1.24
C ASP A 97 -0.28 6.06 -0.51
N GLY A 98 0.32 6.77 0.41
CA GLY A 98 1.41 6.28 1.24
C GLY A 98 0.92 5.90 2.63
N VAL A 99 0.63 4.62 2.86
CA VAL A 99 0.20 4.09 4.16
C VAL A 99 1.42 3.81 5.04
N PHE A 100 1.94 4.82 5.73
CA PHE A 100 3.22 4.73 6.47
C PHE A 100 3.06 4.65 7.98
N ASN A 101 1.85 4.77 8.52
CA ASN A 101 1.59 4.66 9.95
C ASN A 101 1.53 3.19 10.43
N HIS A 102 1.03 2.29 9.59
CA HIS A 102 0.80 0.89 9.91
C HIS A 102 0.93 0.01 8.67
N VAL A 103 0.98 -1.30 8.90
CA VAL A 103 1.01 -2.34 7.87
C VAL A 103 -0.01 -3.43 8.17
N GLY A 104 -0.28 -4.31 7.22
CA GLY A 104 -1.06 -5.52 7.45
C GLY A 104 -0.31 -6.55 8.26
N ARG A 105 -1.04 -7.51 8.81
CA ARG A 105 -0.42 -8.67 9.49
C ARG A 105 0.40 -9.54 8.52
N GLY A 106 0.05 -9.51 7.22
CA GLY A 106 0.82 -10.17 6.16
C GLY A 106 2.14 -9.49 5.78
N PHE A 107 2.48 -8.33 6.38
CA PHE A 107 3.76 -7.66 6.14
C PHE A 107 4.94 -8.55 6.52
N TRP A 108 5.88 -8.71 5.62
CA TRP A 108 6.95 -9.70 5.75
C TRP A 108 7.75 -9.61 7.05
N ALA A 109 8.07 -8.40 7.54
CA ALA A 109 8.79 -8.21 8.80
C ALA A 109 7.91 -8.56 10.02
N PHE A 110 6.59 -8.35 9.94
CA PHE A 110 5.67 -8.77 11.00
C PHE A 110 5.48 -10.30 11.01
N GLN A 111 5.46 -10.93 9.84
CA GLN A 111 5.46 -12.40 9.76
C GLN A 111 6.70 -13.01 10.38
N ASP A 112 7.88 -12.38 10.22
CA ASP A 112 9.09 -12.80 10.94
C ASP A 112 8.92 -12.68 12.46
N VAL A 113 8.31 -11.59 12.96
CA VAL A 113 8.01 -11.44 14.40
C VAL A 113 7.06 -12.53 14.90
N LEU A 114 6.01 -12.85 14.15
CA LEU A 114 5.09 -13.93 14.52
C LEU A 114 5.78 -15.29 14.61
N GLN A 115 6.72 -15.55 13.71
CA GLN A 115 7.45 -16.83 13.66
C GLN A 115 8.58 -16.90 14.68
N ASN A 116 9.42 -15.88 14.81
CA ASN A 116 10.66 -15.87 15.57
C ASN A 116 10.53 -15.22 16.96
N ARG A 117 9.41 -14.57 17.24
CA ARG A 117 9.07 -13.96 18.54
C ARG A 117 10.18 -13.01 19.03
N GLU A 118 10.64 -13.16 20.26
CA GLU A 118 11.71 -12.37 20.89
C GLU A 118 13.03 -12.40 20.11
N ASN A 119 13.23 -13.44 19.28
CA ASN A 119 14.44 -13.60 18.46
C ASN A 119 14.35 -12.88 17.10
N SER A 120 13.19 -12.34 16.74
CA SER A 120 13.06 -11.58 15.52
C SER A 120 13.90 -10.30 15.56
N ARG A 121 14.66 -10.05 14.50
CA ARG A 121 15.40 -8.78 14.34
C ARG A 121 14.47 -7.60 14.07
N TYR A 122 13.22 -7.87 13.69
CA TYR A 122 12.23 -6.85 13.31
C TYR A 122 11.27 -6.49 14.43
N LYS A 123 11.39 -7.04 15.64
CA LYS A 123 10.48 -6.76 16.75
C LYS A 123 10.37 -5.26 17.09
N ASP A 124 11.48 -4.53 16.96
CA ASP A 124 11.54 -3.09 17.25
C ASP A 124 11.03 -2.21 16.10
N TRP A 125 10.62 -2.81 14.98
CA TRP A 125 9.98 -2.15 13.85
C TRP A 125 8.52 -1.76 14.15
N PHE A 126 7.91 -2.41 15.15
CA PHE A 126 6.50 -2.25 15.48
C PHE A 126 6.33 -1.61 16.85
N ALA A 127 5.25 -0.84 17.01
CA ALA A 127 4.98 -0.14 18.25
C ALA A 127 4.48 -1.12 19.34
N ARG A 128 5.13 -1.07 20.50
CA ARG A 128 4.70 -1.73 21.73
C ARG A 128 4.44 -3.24 21.61
N ILE A 129 5.35 -3.99 21.03
CA ILE A 129 5.24 -5.46 21.03
C ILE A 129 5.38 -5.99 22.46
N ASP A 130 4.45 -6.85 22.85
CA ASP A 130 4.45 -7.58 24.12
C ASP A 130 4.19 -9.07 23.87
N PHE A 131 5.21 -9.89 24.11
CA PHE A 131 5.16 -11.34 23.96
C PHE A 131 4.49 -12.06 25.14
N GLY A 132 4.19 -11.34 26.24
CA GLY A 132 3.39 -11.83 27.37
C GLY A 132 1.89 -11.51 27.23
N GLY A 133 1.54 -10.67 26.25
CA GLY A 133 0.17 -10.25 25.99
C GLY A 133 -0.54 -11.09 24.94
N ASN A 134 -1.75 -10.67 24.59
CA ASN A 134 -2.51 -11.28 23.52
C ASN A 134 -3.40 -10.25 22.82
N SER A 135 -3.57 -10.40 21.52
CA SER A 135 -4.53 -9.64 20.72
C SER A 135 -5.81 -10.46 20.49
N ASN A 136 -6.76 -9.93 19.74
CA ASN A 136 -7.95 -10.66 19.31
C ASN A 136 -7.64 -11.86 18.38
N TYR A 137 -6.41 -11.98 17.89
CA TYR A 137 -5.95 -13.13 17.09
C TYR A 137 -5.55 -14.34 17.92
N ASN A 138 -5.46 -14.22 19.26
CA ASN A 138 -5.10 -15.28 20.19
C ASN A 138 -3.78 -16.02 19.83
N ASP A 139 -2.81 -15.30 19.32
CA ASP A 139 -1.51 -15.84 18.91
C ASP A 139 -0.37 -15.58 19.92
N GLY A 140 -0.74 -15.17 21.15
CA GLY A 140 0.22 -14.94 22.24
C GLY A 140 1.10 -13.72 21.99
N LEU A 141 0.61 -12.74 21.27
CA LEU A 141 1.29 -11.50 20.96
C LEU A 141 0.31 -10.33 21.09
N TRP A 142 0.70 -9.32 21.87
CA TRP A 142 0.03 -8.03 21.85
C TRP A 142 0.93 -6.98 21.19
N TYR A 143 0.33 -6.05 20.46
CA TYR A 143 0.98 -4.93 19.80
C TYR A 143 0.02 -3.76 19.66
N GLU A 144 0.53 -2.57 19.42
CA GLU A 144 -0.32 -1.41 19.15
C GLU A 144 -0.87 -1.52 17.71
N GLY A 145 -2.21 -1.62 17.58
CA GLY A 145 -2.93 -1.49 16.32
C GLY A 145 -3.34 -0.04 16.07
N TRP A 146 -3.62 0.29 14.80
CA TRP A 146 -4.16 1.60 14.46
C TRP A 146 -5.60 1.74 15.01
N GLU A 147 -5.79 2.69 15.94
CA GLU A 147 -7.08 2.95 16.59
C GLU A 147 -7.78 1.68 17.13
N GLY A 148 -6.99 0.73 17.64
CA GLY A 148 -7.52 -0.52 18.19
C GLY A 148 -7.79 -1.62 17.16
N ASN A 149 -7.52 -1.38 15.87
CA ASN A 149 -7.62 -2.39 14.82
C ASN A 149 -6.32 -3.20 14.75
N TYR A 150 -6.38 -4.47 15.14
CA TYR A 150 -5.20 -5.35 15.21
C TYR A 150 -4.80 -5.98 13.87
N ASP A 151 -5.61 -5.85 12.83
CA ASP A 151 -5.23 -6.13 11.44
C ASP A 151 -4.31 -5.05 10.84
N LEU A 152 -4.22 -3.88 11.51
CA LEU A 152 -3.41 -2.73 11.13
C LEU A 152 -2.29 -2.52 12.16
N VAL A 153 -1.18 -3.21 11.97
CA VAL A 153 -0.04 -3.23 12.90
C VAL A 153 0.74 -1.93 12.81
N LYS A 154 0.77 -1.17 13.91
CA LYS A 154 1.42 0.14 13.93
C LYS A 154 2.94 0.03 13.83
N LEU A 155 3.52 0.79 12.90
CA LEU A 155 4.96 0.89 12.74
C LEU A 155 5.59 1.79 13.82
N ASN A 156 6.82 1.49 14.19
CA ASN A 156 7.65 2.31 15.06
C ASN A 156 8.46 3.30 14.21
N LEU A 157 7.90 4.45 13.86
CA LEU A 157 8.58 5.48 13.06
C LEU A 157 9.75 6.19 13.78
N ARG A 158 10.06 5.81 15.03
CA ARG A 158 11.30 6.22 15.71
C ARG A 158 12.47 5.27 15.41
N ASN A 159 12.19 4.10 14.85
CA ASN A 159 13.21 3.17 14.39
C ASN A 159 13.74 3.63 13.02
N GLU A 160 15.04 3.88 12.96
CA GLU A 160 15.68 4.39 11.74
C GLU A 160 15.60 3.40 10.56
N GLU A 161 15.69 2.09 10.82
CA GLU A 161 15.57 1.07 9.77
C GLU A 161 14.17 1.11 9.11
N VAL A 162 13.11 1.35 9.91
CA VAL A 162 11.74 1.50 9.39
C VAL A 162 11.66 2.72 8.49
N VAL A 163 12.20 3.86 8.92
CA VAL A 163 12.20 5.10 8.14
C VAL A 163 12.98 4.93 6.84
N GLN A 164 14.16 4.28 6.89
CA GLN A 164 14.97 4.01 5.70
C GLN A 164 14.27 3.04 4.73
N HIS A 165 13.56 2.03 5.26
CA HIS A 165 12.77 1.12 4.44
C HIS A 165 11.66 1.87 3.68
N ILE A 166 10.92 2.75 4.37
CA ILE A 166 9.87 3.58 3.76
C ILE A 166 10.47 4.52 2.71
N PHE A 167 11.56 5.22 3.01
CA PHE A 167 12.20 6.12 2.05
C PHE A 167 12.73 5.38 0.82
N SER A 168 13.26 4.17 0.99
CA SER A 168 13.70 3.34 -0.12
C SER A 168 12.54 2.94 -1.03
N ALA A 169 11.39 2.59 -0.43
CA ALA A 169 10.18 2.28 -1.17
C ALA A 169 9.68 3.51 -1.97
N ILE A 170 9.58 4.67 -1.31
CA ILE A 170 9.15 5.93 -1.96
C ILE A 170 10.08 6.29 -3.11
N LYS A 171 11.39 6.15 -2.92
CA LYS A 171 12.37 6.38 -3.99
C LYS A 171 12.12 5.46 -5.17
N GLY A 172 11.90 4.16 -4.90
CA GLY A 172 11.55 3.20 -5.95
C GLY A 172 10.28 3.58 -6.71
N TRP A 173 9.24 4.07 -6.02
CA TRP A 173 8.00 4.53 -6.67
C TRP A 173 8.24 5.70 -7.64
N ILE A 174 9.07 6.67 -7.24
CA ILE A 174 9.39 7.84 -8.06
C ILE A 174 10.23 7.44 -9.28
N GLU A 175 11.08 6.42 -9.15
CA GLU A 175 11.96 5.96 -10.22
C GLU A 175 11.21 5.02 -11.21
N GLU A 176 10.21 4.28 -10.74
CA GLU A 176 9.52 3.24 -11.52
C GLU A 176 8.20 3.76 -12.14
N PHE A 177 7.52 4.69 -11.48
CA PHE A 177 6.19 5.19 -11.83
C PHE A 177 6.18 6.71 -12.09
#